data_0b823009b49cb70fa46f49258c82d596
#
_entry.id   0b823009b49cb70fa46f49258c82d596
#
_cell.length_a   1.000
_cell.length_b   1.000
_cell.length_c   1.000
_cell.angle_alpha   90.00
_cell.angle_beta   90.00
_cell.angle_gamma   90.00
#
_symmetry.space_group_name_H-M   'P 1'
#
loop_
_entity.id
_entity.type
_entity.pdbx_description
1 polymer ?
#
loop_
_entity_poly.entity_id
_entity_poly.type
_entity_poly.pdbx_seq_one_letter_code
_entity_poly.pdbx_strand_id
1 'polypeptide(L)'
;MKNMALEDLVLVRPRSFPHAEAVALAAGADDILANARIVESVADAIADCAFIAGTTSRPRSYYWEFTTPRDVAARVVALPQENRAALLFGSERYGLATEDLNHCNVLVRIPANPDYCSLNLAMSVQLTAYEIFLAREQPQSHKIGRAHV
;
A
#
# COMPACT_ATOMS: atom_id res chain seq x y z
N MET A 1 1.54 -8.83 5.67
CA MET A 1 0.76 -7.74 6.29
C MET A 1 0.67 -7.91 7.81
N LYS A 2 0.16 -9.01 8.28
CA LYS A 2 -0.05 -9.19 9.73
C LYS A 2 1.23 -9.09 10.54
N ASN A 3 2.32 -9.68 10.07
CA ASN A 3 3.60 -9.58 10.76
C ASN A 3 4.20 -8.17 10.72
N MET A 4 3.62 -7.27 9.95
CA MET A 4 3.99 -5.85 9.91
C MET A 4 2.91 -4.98 10.55
N ALA A 5 2.01 -5.58 11.31
CA ALA A 5 0.94 -4.90 12.04
C ALA A 5 -0.03 -4.13 11.13
N LEU A 6 -0.25 -4.63 9.93
CA LEU A 6 -1.26 -4.08 9.01
C LEU A 6 -2.38 -5.11 8.86
N GLU A 7 -3.57 -4.72 9.17
CA GLU A 7 -4.71 -5.64 9.23
C GLU A 7 -5.86 -5.29 8.30
N ASP A 8 -5.94 -4.05 7.85
CA ASP A 8 -7.05 -3.61 7.00
C ASP A 8 -6.79 -3.97 5.54
N LEU A 9 -7.50 -4.97 5.06
CA LEU A 9 -7.40 -5.43 3.69
C LEU A 9 -8.71 -5.17 2.97
N VAL A 10 -8.63 -4.52 1.80
CA VAL A 10 -9.80 -4.29 0.95
C VAL A 10 -9.52 -4.90 -0.42
N LEU A 11 -10.43 -5.71 -0.88
CA LEU A 11 -10.32 -6.38 -2.18
C LEU A 11 -11.35 -5.77 -3.13
N VAL A 12 -10.87 -5.34 -4.29
CA VAL A 12 -11.73 -4.73 -5.30
C VAL A 12 -12.00 -5.77 -6.37
N ARG A 13 -13.23 -6.22 -6.46
CA ARG A 13 -13.70 -7.23 -7.42
C ARG A 13 -12.77 -8.44 -7.53
N PRO A 14 -12.50 -9.14 -6.41
CA PRO A 14 -11.64 -10.31 -6.47
C PRO A 14 -12.30 -11.44 -7.25
N ARG A 15 -11.48 -12.22 -7.96
CA ARG A 15 -12.01 -13.30 -8.80
C ARG A 15 -12.64 -14.44 -8.01
N SER A 16 -11.94 -14.87 -6.97
CA SER A 16 -12.39 -16.02 -6.19
C SER A 16 -12.01 -15.82 -4.73
N PHE A 17 -12.86 -15.12 -4.03
CA PHE A 17 -12.66 -14.87 -2.61
C PHE A 17 -13.99 -15.03 -1.87
N PRO A 18 -14.00 -15.70 -0.72
CA PRO A 18 -12.84 -16.36 -0.09
C PRO A 18 -12.47 -17.67 -0.81
N HIS A 19 -11.18 -17.99 -0.81
CA HIS A 19 -10.69 -19.20 -1.44
C HIS A 19 -9.98 -20.05 -0.39
N ALA A 20 -10.30 -21.33 -0.32
CA ALA A 20 -9.76 -22.24 0.69
C ALA A 20 -8.23 -22.27 0.68
N GLU A 21 -7.62 -22.21 -0.50
CA GLU A 21 -6.18 -22.22 -0.62
C GLU A 21 -5.55 -20.95 0.00
N ALA A 22 -6.18 -19.81 -0.20
CA ALA A 22 -5.69 -18.56 0.39
C ALA A 22 -5.73 -18.62 1.91
N VAL A 23 -6.81 -19.17 2.46
CA VAL A 23 -6.94 -19.35 3.91
C VAL A 23 -5.87 -20.32 4.43
N ALA A 24 -5.64 -21.41 3.72
CA ALA A 24 -4.66 -22.40 4.11
C ALA A 24 -3.24 -21.84 4.10
N LEU A 25 -2.94 -20.93 3.17
CA LEU A 25 -1.61 -20.34 3.04
C LEU A 25 -1.42 -19.08 3.90
N ALA A 26 -2.44 -18.64 4.61
CA ALA A 26 -2.36 -17.42 5.39
C ALA A 26 -1.50 -17.53 6.65
N ALA A 27 -1.13 -18.76 7.05
CA ALA A 27 -0.18 -19.00 8.14
C ALA A 27 -0.51 -18.27 9.44
N GLY A 28 -1.77 -18.36 9.87
CA GLY A 28 -2.22 -17.71 11.10
C GLY A 28 -2.74 -16.30 10.90
N ALA A 29 -2.72 -15.80 9.67
CA ALA A 29 -3.27 -14.48 9.33
C ALA A 29 -4.64 -14.60 8.66
N ASP A 30 -5.33 -15.70 8.87
CA ASP A 30 -6.65 -15.94 8.31
C ASP A 30 -7.70 -14.94 8.81
N ASP A 31 -7.48 -14.35 9.97
CA ASP A 31 -8.35 -13.28 10.48
C ASP A 31 -8.33 -12.04 9.56
N ILE A 32 -7.20 -11.73 8.95
CA ILE A 32 -7.13 -10.64 7.98
C ILE A 32 -8.00 -10.96 6.78
N LEU A 33 -7.94 -12.19 6.29
CA LEU A 33 -8.78 -12.61 5.17
C LEU A 33 -10.25 -12.64 5.55
N ALA A 34 -10.57 -13.08 6.75
CA ALA A 34 -11.94 -13.14 7.22
C ALA A 34 -12.57 -11.75 7.37
N ASN A 35 -11.75 -10.77 7.75
CA ASN A 35 -12.21 -9.39 7.96
C ASN A 35 -12.02 -8.49 6.75
N ALA A 36 -11.53 -9.02 5.64
CA ALA A 36 -11.33 -8.23 4.43
C ALA A 36 -12.64 -7.70 3.89
N ARG A 37 -12.64 -6.43 3.49
CA ARG A 37 -13.80 -5.85 2.83
C ARG A 37 -13.72 -6.12 1.34
N ILE A 38 -14.86 -6.42 0.73
CA ILE A 38 -14.93 -6.61 -0.71
C ILE A 38 -15.80 -5.49 -1.27
N VAL A 39 -15.26 -4.77 -2.25
CA VAL A 39 -15.96 -3.65 -2.86
C VAL A 39 -15.94 -3.77 -4.38
N GLU A 40 -16.80 -3.01 -5.05
CA GLU A 40 -16.94 -3.10 -6.50
C GLU A 40 -16.01 -2.14 -7.24
N SER A 41 -15.50 -1.11 -6.60
CA SER A 41 -14.65 -0.12 -7.25
C SER A 41 -13.58 0.39 -6.30
N VAL A 42 -12.51 0.92 -6.89
CA VAL A 42 -11.47 1.60 -6.11
C VAL A 42 -12.05 2.81 -5.40
N ALA A 43 -12.95 3.54 -6.05
CA ALA A 43 -13.59 4.70 -5.43
C ALA A 43 -14.28 4.32 -4.13
N ASP A 44 -14.96 3.18 -4.10
CA ASP A 44 -15.61 2.69 -2.88
C ASP A 44 -14.58 2.33 -1.81
N ALA A 45 -13.46 1.77 -2.22
CA ALA A 45 -12.42 1.34 -1.28
C ALA A 45 -11.75 2.51 -0.55
N ILE A 46 -11.62 3.64 -1.23
CA ILE A 46 -10.86 4.79 -0.72
C ILE A 46 -11.74 5.95 -0.28
N ALA A 47 -13.04 5.75 -0.21
CA ALA A 47 -13.99 6.84 0.06
C ALA A 47 -13.71 7.58 1.36
N ASP A 48 -13.15 6.88 2.35
CA ASP A 48 -12.85 7.45 3.66
C ASP A 48 -11.35 7.76 3.86
N CYS A 49 -10.57 7.78 2.78
CA CYS A 49 -9.13 7.98 2.88
C CYS A 49 -8.75 9.40 2.48
N ALA A 50 -7.81 9.97 3.24
CA ALA A 50 -7.32 11.32 3.00
C ALA A 50 -6.06 11.36 2.13
N PHE A 51 -5.31 10.26 2.08
CA PHE A 51 -4.07 10.18 1.31
C PHE A 51 -4.03 8.83 0.61
N ILE A 52 -3.79 8.86 -0.70
CA ILE A 52 -3.86 7.66 -1.53
C ILE A 52 -2.57 7.56 -2.34
N ALA A 53 -1.89 6.43 -2.22
CA ALA A 53 -0.67 6.14 -2.96
C ALA A 53 -0.87 4.87 -3.78
N GLY A 54 -0.55 4.93 -5.05
CA GLY A 54 -0.67 3.78 -5.93
C GLY A 54 0.69 3.27 -6.34
N THR A 55 0.86 1.96 -6.37
CA THR A 55 2.13 1.36 -6.78
C THR A 55 2.14 1.15 -8.29
N THR A 56 3.29 1.37 -8.90
CA THR A 56 3.48 1.13 -10.32
C THR A 56 4.92 0.76 -10.60
N SER A 57 5.12 -0.15 -11.54
CA SER A 57 6.46 -0.51 -11.98
C SER A 57 6.83 0.18 -13.29
N ARG A 58 5.89 0.84 -13.93
CA ARG A 58 6.09 1.44 -15.24
C ARG A 58 6.11 2.95 -15.19
N PRO A 59 6.94 3.61 -15.98
CA PRO A 59 6.82 5.05 -16.15
C PRO A 59 5.44 5.38 -16.72
N ARG A 60 4.79 6.37 -16.13
CA ARG A 60 3.50 6.85 -16.60
C ARG A 60 3.66 8.31 -17.00
N SER A 61 2.57 9.03 -17.03
CA SER A 61 2.58 10.44 -17.35
C SER A 61 3.44 11.23 -16.36
N TYR A 62 4.01 12.33 -16.81
CA TYR A 62 4.78 13.25 -15.97
C TYR A 62 3.92 14.02 -14.98
N TYR A 63 2.59 13.83 -15.01
CA TYR A 63 1.69 14.59 -14.16
C TYR A 63 1.65 14.10 -12.71
N TRP A 64 2.16 12.91 -12.43
CA TRP A 64 2.13 12.37 -11.08
C TRP A 64 3.48 12.53 -10.38
N GLU A 65 3.40 12.83 -9.10
CA GLU A 65 4.57 12.80 -8.25
C GLU A 65 4.95 11.35 -7.98
N PHE A 66 6.22 11.00 -8.15
CA PHE A 66 6.73 9.66 -7.85
C PHE A 66 7.48 9.67 -6.53
N THR A 67 7.34 8.61 -5.77
CA THR A 67 8.00 8.48 -4.48
C THR A 67 8.45 7.01 -4.28
N THR A 68 9.16 6.76 -3.21
CA THR A 68 9.62 5.41 -2.84
C THR A 68 8.78 4.88 -1.69
N PRO A 69 8.81 3.56 -1.42
CA PRO A 69 8.11 3.01 -0.25
C PRO A 69 8.55 3.67 1.05
N ARG A 70 9.84 3.99 1.19
CA ARG A 70 10.34 4.65 2.40
C ARG A 70 9.75 6.03 2.60
N ASP A 71 9.74 6.83 1.53
CA ASP A 71 9.23 8.20 1.61
C ASP A 71 7.72 8.22 1.80
N VAL A 72 7.00 7.33 1.12
CA VAL A 72 5.55 7.27 1.30
C VAL A 72 5.20 6.79 2.71
N ALA A 73 5.98 5.87 3.26
CA ALA A 73 5.77 5.43 4.63
C ALA A 73 5.89 6.58 5.63
N ALA A 74 6.88 7.43 5.44
CA ALA A 74 7.06 8.60 6.29
C ALA A 74 5.84 9.54 6.21
N ARG A 75 5.29 9.73 5.02
CA ARG A 75 4.10 10.57 4.83
C ARG A 75 2.87 9.96 5.48
N VAL A 76 2.71 8.66 5.37
CA VAL A 76 1.57 7.95 5.96
C VAL A 76 1.60 8.08 7.49
N VAL A 77 2.76 7.86 8.09
CA VAL A 77 2.88 7.91 9.55
C VAL A 77 2.73 9.33 10.08
N ALA A 78 3.04 10.33 9.25
CA ALA A 78 2.95 11.72 9.65
C ALA A 78 1.52 12.27 9.57
N LEU A 79 0.58 11.53 8.99
CA LEU A 79 -0.80 11.99 8.91
C LEU A 79 -1.43 12.09 10.31
N PRO A 80 -2.34 13.04 10.52
CA PRO A 80 -3.13 13.07 11.74
C PRO A 80 -3.84 11.74 11.96
N GLN A 81 -4.04 11.38 13.22
CA GLN A 81 -4.60 10.08 13.56
C GLN A 81 -5.99 9.84 12.99
N GLU A 82 -6.78 10.89 12.85
CA GLU A 82 -8.13 10.78 12.28
C GLU A 82 -8.14 10.61 10.78
N ASN A 83 -7.00 10.81 10.12
CA ASN A 83 -6.91 10.65 8.67
C ASN A 83 -6.41 9.25 8.31
N ARG A 84 -7.03 8.67 7.31
CA ARG A 84 -6.67 7.34 6.84
C ARG A 84 -5.92 7.43 5.52
N ALA A 85 -4.99 6.52 5.33
CA ALA A 85 -4.26 6.39 4.08
C ALA A 85 -4.60 5.08 3.40
N ALA A 86 -4.55 5.06 2.09
CA ALA A 86 -4.71 3.84 1.31
C ALA A 86 -3.50 3.63 0.42
N LEU A 87 -3.06 2.39 0.37
CA LEU A 87 -2.02 1.96 -0.57
C LEU A 87 -2.67 1.03 -1.57
N LEU A 88 -2.60 1.39 -2.84
CA LEU A 88 -3.24 0.62 -3.90
C LEU A 88 -2.21 -0.23 -4.62
N PHE A 89 -2.56 -1.49 -4.80
CA PHE A 89 -1.75 -2.46 -5.54
C PHE A 89 -2.61 -3.04 -6.66
N GLY A 90 -2.08 -3.06 -7.86
CA GLY A 90 -2.79 -3.63 -9.00
C GLY A 90 -2.55 -5.12 -9.13
N SER A 91 -3.18 -5.72 -10.13
CA SER A 91 -2.98 -7.13 -10.41
C SER A 91 -1.53 -7.37 -10.86
N GLU A 92 -1.06 -8.59 -10.69
CA GLU A 92 0.30 -8.95 -11.08
C GLU A 92 0.50 -8.80 -12.58
N ARG A 93 -0.53 -9.03 -13.36
CA ARG A 93 -0.43 -9.03 -14.82
C ARG A 93 -0.56 -7.64 -15.42
N TYR A 94 -1.49 -6.83 -14.92
CA TYR A 94 -1.82 -5.56 -15.56
C TYR A 94 -1.48 -4.33 -14.73
N GLY A 95 -1.22 -4.50 -13.44
CA GLY A 95 -1.01 -3.38 -12.55
C GLY A 95 -2.29 -2.59 -12.31
N LEU A 96 -2.14 -1.36 -11.88
CA LEU A 96 -3.28 -0.47 -11.67
C LEU A 96 -3.72 0.14 -13.00
N ALA A 97 -5.04 0.21 -13.19
CA ALA A 97 -5.59 0.88 -14.36
C ALA A 97 -5.37 2.39 -14.27
N THR A 98 -5.35 3.06 -15.43
CA THR A 98 -5.15 4.51 -15.47
C THR A 98 -6.19 5.25 -14.66
N GLU A 99 -7.44 4.83 -14.73
CA GLU A 99 -8.51 5.47 -13.96
C GLU A 99 -8.32 5.30 -12.46
N ASP A 100 -7.72 4.20 -12.02
CA ASP A 100 -7.41 4.00 -10.61
C ASP A 100 -6.25 4.89 -10.17
N LEU A 101 -5.29 5.10 -11.06
CA LEU A 101 -4.18 6.02 -10.79
C LEU A 101 -4.65 7.46 -10.62
N ASN A 102 -5.74 7.83 -11.27
CA ASN A 102 -6.28 9.19 -11.16
C ASN A 102 -6.77 9.52 -9.76
N HIS A 103 -7.03 8.52 -8.93
CA HIS A 103 -7.42 8.73 -7.53
C HIS A 103 -6.21 8.93 -6.61
N CYS A 104 -5.00 8.71 -7.11
CA CYS A 104 -3.80 8.72 -6.27
C CYS A 104 -3.23 10.12 -6.12
N ASN A 105 -2.75 10.42 -4.92
CA ASN A 105 -2.01 11.65 -4.66
C ASN A 105 -0.57 11.51 -5.13
N VAL A 106 0.01 10.32 -4.97
CA VAL A 106 1.38 10.02 -5.40
C VAL A 106 1.43 8.62 -5.96
N LEU A 107 2.45 8.33 -6.76
CA LEU A 107 2.74 7.00 -7.26
C LEU A 107 4.02 6.48 -6.61
N VAL A 108 3.97 5.25 -6.16
CA VAL A 108 5.10 4.61 -5.48
C VAL A 108 5.81 3.69 -6.46
N ARG A 109 7.09 3.91 -6.62
CA ARG A 109 7.95 3.02 -7.41
C ARG A 109 8.94 2.36 -6.47
N ILE A 110 8.99 1.05 -6.48
CA ILE A 110 9.92 0.30 -5.67
C ILE A 110 11.24 0.20 -6.44
N PRO A 111 12.34 0.80 -5.92
CA PRO A 111 13.63 0.69 -6.60
C PRO A 111 14.05 -0.77 -6.72
N ALA A 112 14.44 -1.17 -7.91
CA ALA A 112 14.88 -2.53 -8.19
C ALA A 112 15.88 -2.50 -9.34
N ASN A 113 16.47 -3.65 -9.63
CA ASN A 113 17.41 -3.78 -10.72
C ASN A 113 16.78 -3.30 -12.03
N PRO A 114 17.38 -2.33 -12.73
CA PRO A 114 16.81 -1.82 -13.98
C PRO A 114 16.57 -2.90 -15.05
N ASP A 115 17.38 -3.95 -15.03
CA ASP A 115 17.24 -5.05 -15.99
C ASP A 115 16.20 -6.06 -15.59
N TYR A 116 15.75 -6.02 -14.33
CA TYR A 116 14.76 -6.96 -13.83
C TYR A 116 13.97 -6.28 -12.70
N CYS A 117 13.13 -5.35 -13.09
CA CYS A 117 12.48 -4.45 -12.12
C CYS A 117 11.09 -4.90 -11.65
N SER A 118 10.54 -5.94 -12.26
CA SER A 118 9.21 -6.43 -11.86
C SER A 118 9.29 -7.24 -10.59
N LEU A 119 8.48 -6.86 -9.61
CA LEU A 119 8.33 -7.62 -8.38
C LEU A 119 6.93 -8.22 -8.35
N ASN A 120 6.80 -9.42 -7.79
CA ASN A 120 5.47 -9.98 -7.66
C ASN A 120 4.68 -9.18 -6.60
N LEU A 121 3.36 -9.34 -6.64
CA LEU A 121 2.45 -8.57 -5.81
C LEU A 121 2.75 -8.77 -4.31
N ALA A 122 2.99 -10.00 -3.89
CA ALA A 122 3.25 -10.27 -2.49
C ALA A 122 4.52 -9.58 -2.00
N MET A 123 5.57 -9.55 -2.82
CA MET A 123 6.81 -8.86 -2.47
C MET A 123 6.59 -7.35 -2.39
N SER A 124 5.85 -6.79 -3.33
CA SER A 124 5.56 -5.36 -3.33
C SER A 124 4.78 -4.94 -2.08
N VAL A 125 3.77 -5.72 -1.71
CA VAL A 125 2.99 -5.46 -0.49
C VAL A 125 3.88 -5.56 0.74
N GLN A 126 4.70 -6.61 0.82
CA GLN A 126 5.54 -6.83 2.00
C GLN A 126 6.60 -5.74 2.16
N LEU A 127 7.25 -5.34 1.08
CA LEU A 127 8.25 -4.29 1.13
C LEU A 127 7.64 -2.96 1.61
N THR A 128 6.48 -2.61 1.08
CA THR A 128 5.81 -1.39 1.46
C THR A 128 5.34 -1.46 2.92
N ALA A 129 4.79 -2.60 3.32
CA ALA A 129 4.34 -2.81 4.69
C ALA A 129 5.51 -2.72 5.67
N TYR A 130 6.67 -3.26 5.31
CA TYR A 130 7.85 -3.20 6.15
C TYR A 130 8.32 -1.77 6.38
N GLU A 131 8.33 -0.95 5.32
CA GLU A 131 8.73 0.44 5.47
C GLU A 131 7.76 1.21 6.38
N ILE A 132 6.47 0.92 6.29
CA ILE A 132 5.49 1.52 7.19
C ILE A 132 5.72 1.09 8.63
N PHE A 133 5.99 -0.19 8.84
CA PHE A 133 6.29 -0.72 10.17
C PHE A 133 7.51 -0.01 10.76
N LEU A 134 8.58 0.09 10.00
CA LEU A 134 9.79 0.79 10.45
C LEU A 134 9.52 2.26 10.77
N ALA A 135 8.74 2.93 9.94
CA ALA A 135 8.41 4.34 10.15
C ALA A 135 7.62 4.54 11.44
N ARG A 136 6.72 3.61 11.76
CA ARG A 136 5.95 3.66 13.00
C ARG A 136 6.81 3.47 14.24
N GLU A 137 7.86 2.67 14.12
CA GLU A 137 8.74 2.37 15.24
C GLU A 137 9.74 3.47 15.55
N GLN A 138 9.85 4.47 14.68
CA GLN A 138 10.79 5.56 14.91
C GLN A 138 10.38 6.42 16.09
N PRO A 139 11.33 6.78 16.96
CA PRO A 139 11.00 7.60 18.12
C PRO A 139 10.46 8.97 17.73
N GLN A 140 9.47 9.45 18.48
CA GLN A 140 8.90 10.76 18.25
C GLN A 140 9.92 11.88 18.48
N SER A 141 10.87 11.66 19.34
CA SER A 141 11.92 12.63 19.57
C SER A 141 12.70 12.98 18.32
N HIS A 142 12.71 12.08 17.38
CA HIS A 142 13.31 12.37 16.10
C HIS A 142 12.72 13.55 15.42
N LYS A 143 11.42 13.65 15.44
CA LYS A 143 10.71 14.74 14.82
C LYS A 143 10.93 16.04 15.56
N ILE A 144 11.00 15.93 16.86
CA ILE A 144 11.18 17.09 17.66
C ILE A 144 12.59 17.60 17.56
N GLY A 145 13.51 16.70 17.59
CA GLY A 145 14.90 17.02 17.56
C GLY A 145 15.32 17.88 16.40
N ARG A 146 14.51 17.84 15.32
CA ARG A 146 14.85 18.61 14.24
C ARG A 146 14.08 19.78 14.17
N ALA A 147 13.01 19.82 14.79
CA ALA A 147 12.15 20.87 14.65
C ALA A 147 12.66 22.06 15.26
N HIS A 148 13.46 21.97 16.15
CA HIS A 148 13.80 23.04 16.68
C HIS A 148 15.08 23.21 16.70
N VAL A 149 15.26 22.68 16.17
CA VAL A 149 16.36 22.89 16.31
C VAL A 149 16.98 23.42 15.51
#